data_2ed55f9f08c893e62f545e574b7de40b
#
_entry.id   2ed55f9f08c893e62f545e574b7de40b
#
_cell.length_a   1.000
_cell.length_b   1.000
_cell.length_c   1.000
_cell.angle_alpha   90.00
_cell.angle_beta   90.00
_cell.angle_gamma   90.00
#
_symmetry.space_group_name_H-M   'P 1'
#
loop_
_entity.id
_entity.type
_entity.pdbx_description
1 polymer ?
#
loop_
_entity_poly.entity_id
_entity_poly.type
_entity_poly.pdbx_seq_one_letter_code
_entity_poly.pdbx_strand_id
1 'polypeptide(L)'
;MKRFIFIILAILLIFSVCGCSGAPSEVTDEIPETTPAPETEPIPEDICLIGEDGKALYRIIRPDKGSEKVTQLAINLKKSISELTGVDFSIKSDFVMPNEKVDDAYEILVGATNRPESAAAREGLTVNDYVIRAVGNKIVIVGGCDMMTERAIKDFLSMLSSENGFKLAGGTDIKVEVERGDYIVALTNQGASLLEIYDITEGKLDESSLVWSYKMPYYNIAGTKLRHSEEHGDVALAVCGASYGCMVSYPAGELLWYTEAAANNPHSIELMPNGVIAIASSTGGEVRFFTTDKKVSNTAAASIPLEDAHGVLWDEERGVLWAIGRTTLTAYEVALSDGKVTVTEKTELRATIPSDWSHDLAPVYGNKDALWITTGSHVYQFDKNSKTFRTDYADHEVLDRANIKGIGNFDDGSAVFIYPDGAFKTWTSQSIFLLRNDKAEADVIKSETGHFYKVRVWDSRYQ
;
A
#
# COMPACT_ATOMS: atom_id res chain seq x y z
N MET A 1 -0.49 -25.46 23.95
CA MET A 1 -1.72 -26.03 24.57
C MET A 1 -2.92 -25.28 24.00
N LYS A 2 -3.62 -25.92 23.07
CA LYS A 2 -4.78 -25.34 22.36
C LYS A 2 -5.97 -25.18 23.35
N ARG A 3 -6.52 -24.00 23.47
CA ARG A 3 -7.81 -23.77 24.12
C ARG A 3 -8.84 -23.41 23.06
N PHE A 4 -9.68 -24.38 22.76
CA PHE A 4 -10.95 -24.17 22.04
C PHE A 4 -11.96 -23.54 23.00
N ILE A 5 -12.56 -22.43 22.62
CA ILE A 5 -13.74 -21.88 23.30
C ILE A 5 -14.95 -22.23 22.45
N PHE A 6 -15.77 -23.17 22.96
CA PHE A 6 -17.11 -23.44 22.44
C PHE A 6 -18.10 -22.43 23.05
N ILE A 7 -18.78 -21.68 22.22
CA ILE A 7 -19.93 -20.89 22.64
C ILE A 7 -21.18 -21.78 22.42
N ILE A 8 -21.78 -22.21 23.53
CA ILE A 8 -23.07 -22.92 23.56
C ILE A 8 -24.18 -21.87 23.66
N LEU A 9 -25.00 -21.80 22.62
CA LEU A 9 -26.23 -21.00 22.63
C LEU A 9 -27.34 -21.79 23.33
N ALA A 10 -27.72 -21.36 24.54
CA ALA A 10 -28.81 -21.95 25.27
C ALA A 10 -30.14 -21.30 24.84
N ILE A 11 -31.01 -22.10 24.21
CA ILE A 11 -32.41 -21.72 23.94
C ILE A 11 -33.24 -22.07 25.18
N LEU A 12 -33.77 -21.06 25.87
CA LEU A 12 -34.73 -21.23 26.92
C LEU A 12 -36.14 -21.45 26.31
N LEU A 13 -36.66 -22.65 26.44
CA LEU A 13 -38.06 -22.97 26.23
C LEU A 13 -38.83 -22.73 27.56
N ILE A 14 -39.73 -21.75 27.54
CA ILE A 14 -40.69 -21.53 28.65
C ILE A 14 -41.95 -22.31 28.33
N PHE A 15 -42.22 -23.38 29.06
CA PHE A 15 -43.52 -24.03 29.09
C PHE A 15 -44.43 -23.33 30.09
N SER A 16 -45.53 -22.77 29.60
CA SER A 16 -46.68 -22.41 30.45
C SER A 16 -47.75 -23.47 30.27
N VAL A 17 -48.00 -24.18 31.36
CA VAL A 17 -49.13 -25.09 31.48
C VAL A 17 -50.27 -24.33 32.12
N CYS A 18 -51.43 -24.26 31.41
CA CYS A 18 -52.71 -23.98 32.09
C CYS A 18 -53.76 -24.90 31.46
N GLY A 19 -54.26 -25.80 32.27
CA GLY A 19 -55.38 -26.68 31.90
C GLY A 19 -56.70 -26.00 32.12
N CYS A 20 -57.70 -26.40 31.36
CA CYS A 20 -59.05 -26.82 31.87
C CYS A 20 -59.99 -27.20 30.70
N SER A 21 -60.42 -28.39 30.78
CA SER A 21 -61.77 -29.00 30.52
C SER A 21 -62.72 -28.43 29.46
N GLY A 22 -63.21 -29.33 28.59
CA GLY A 22 -64.56 -29.22 28.06
C GLY A 22 -64.79 -29.78 26.66
N ALA A 23 -65.35 -30.98 26.58
CA ALA A 23 -66.29 -31.59 25.62
C ALA A 23 -66.00 -31.65 24.11
N PRO A 24 -66.40 -32.70 23.41
CA PRO A 24 -65.97 -33.08 22.04
C PRO A 24 -66.80 -32.39 21.00
N SER A 25 -66.17 -31.94 19.93
CA SER A 25 -66.81 -31.59 18.65
C SER A 25 -65.98 -32.11 17.47
N GLU A 26 -66.71 -32.79 16.64
CA GLU A 26 -66.48 -33.26 15.27
C GLU A 26 -65.10 -33.07 14.62
N VAL A 27 -64.55 -34.19 14.19
CA VAL A 27 -63.39 -34.31 13.30
C VAL A 27 -63.84 -33.92 11.89
N THR A 28 -63.38 -32.76 11.42
CA THR A 28 -63.32 -32.48 10.00
C THR A 28 -61.87 -32.70 9.57
N ASP A 29 -61.66 -33.66 8.66
CA ASP A 29 -60.39 -33.89 8.00
C ASP A 29 -60.03 -32.66 7.14
N GLU A 30 -59.22 -31.74 7.69
CA GLU A 30 -58.54 -30.74 6.89
C GLU A 30 -57.28 -31.38 6.29
N ILE A 31 -57.26 -31.49 4.98
CA ILE A 31 -56.06 -31.81 4.17
C ILE A 31 -55.01 -30.72 4.47
N PRO A 32 -53.76 -31.05 4.90
CA PRO A 32 -52.75 -30.04 5.09
C PRO A 32 -52.43 -29.36 3.76
N GLU A 33 -52.61 -28.05 3.69
CA GLU A 33 -52.10 -27.21 2.60
C GLU A 33 -50.58 -27.46 2.47
N THR A 34 -50.21 -28.05 1.35
CA THR A 34 -48.80 -28.17 0.97
C THR A 34 -48.25 -26.77 0.75
N THR A 35 -47.39 -26.31 1.65
CA THR A 35 -46.57 -25.12 1.45
C THR A 35 -45.88 -25.27 0.09
N PRO A 36 -46.05 -24.34 -0.85
CA PRO A 36 -45.32 -24.41 -2.10
C PRO A 36 -43.83 -24.45 -1.84
N ALA A 37 -43.12 -25.34 -2.50
CA ALA A 37 -41.66 -25.38 -2.47
C ALA A 37 -41.13 -24.01 -2.85
N PRO A 38 -40.03 -23.49 -2.18
CA PRO A 38 -39.45 -22.23 -2.55
C PRO A 38 -39.12 -22.24 -4.04
N GLU A 39 -39.64 -21.27 -4.78
CA GLU A 39 -39.28 -21.06 -6.19
C GLU A 39 -37.76 -20.92 -6.23
N THR A 40 -37.10 -21.87 -6.87
CA THR A 40 -35.65 -21.75 -7.17
C THR A 40 -35.50 -20.60 -8.17
N GLU A 41 -34.78 -19.54 -7.76
CA GLU A 41 -34.44 -18.49 -8.71
C GLU A 41 -33.77 -19.10 -9.95
N PRO A 42 -34.13 -18.64 -11.16
CA PRO A 42 -33.55 -19.16 -12.39
C PRO A 42 -32.02 -18.98 -12.36
N ILE A 43 -31.29 -20.06 -12.67
CA ILE A 43 -29.81 -19.98 -12.79
C ILE A 43 -29.51 -19.01 -13.94
N PRO A 44 -28.72 -17.96 -13.70
CA PRO A 44 -28.36 -17.00 -14.74
C PRO A 44 -27.69 -17.70 -15.93
N GLU A 45 -28.02 -17.29 -17.16
CA GLU A 45 -27.42 -17.86 -18.37
C GLU A 45 -25.92 -17.46 -18.47
N ASP A 46 -25.13 -18.36 -19.08
CA ASP A 46 -23.72 -18.11 -19.37
C ASP A 46 -23.54 -16.90 -20.30
N ILE A 47 -22.53 -16.11 -20.01
CA ILE A 47 -22.20 -14.89 -20.74
C ILE A 47 -21.27 -15.22 -21.89
N CYS A 48 -21.75 -15.12 -23.12
CA CYS A 48 -20.96 -15.32 -24.32
C CYS A 48 -20.18 -14.06 -24.66
N LEU A 49 -18.85 -14.14 -24.77
CA LEU A 49 -18.01 -13.02 -25.18
C LEU A 49 -17.99 -12.81 -26.69
N ILE A 50 -18.35 -13.85 -27.45
CA ILE A 50 -18.37 -13.89 -28.91
C ILE A 50 -19.79 -14.16 -29.35
N GLY A 51 -20.30 -13.40 -30.31
CA GLY A 51 -21.61 -13.55 -30.89
C GLY A 51 -21.67 -14.71 -31.87
N GLU A 52 -22.91 -15.10 -32.27
CA GLU A 52 -23.15 -16.16 -33.27
C GLU A 52 -22.53 -15.86 -34.64
N ASP A 53 -22.29 -14.59 -34.94
CA ASP A 53 -21.61 -14.13 -36.18
C ASP A 53 -20.07 -14.24 -36.08
N GLY A 54 -19.52 -14.78 -34.99
CA GLY A 54 -18.11 -14.97 -34.76
C GLY A 54 -17.36 -13.68 -34.43
N LYS A 55 -18.07 -12.58 -34.10
CA LYS A 55 -17.45 -11.32 -33.69
C LYS A 55 -17.52 -11.11 -32.18
N ALA A 56 -16.62 -10.26 -31.68
CA ALA A 56 -16.67 -9.85 -30.27
C ALA A 56 -18.00 -9.13 -29.97
N LEU A 57 -18.72 -9.67 -29.00
CA LEU A 57 -19.97 -9.09 -28.51
C LEU A 57 -19.65 -7.93 -27.53
N TYR A 58 -18.60 -8.06 -26.76
CA TYR A 58 -18.16 -7.11 -25.75
C TYR A 58 -17.08 -6.16 -26.25
N ARG A 59 -17.11 -4.92 -25.76
CA ARG A 59 -16.01 -3.95 -25.89
C ARG A 59 -15.33 -3.74 -24.52
N ILE A 60 -14.04 -3.50 -24.51
CA ILE A 60 -13.28 -3.22 -23.28
C ILE A 60 -13.34 -1.73 -23.01
N ILE A 61 -13.69 -1.35 -21.77
CA ILE A 61 -13.77 0.03 -21.30
C ILE A 61 -12.75 0.25 -20.21
N ARG A 62 -11.94 1.30 -20.35
CA ARG A 62 -11.00 1.77 -19.35
C ARG A 62 -11.37 3.16 -18.84
N PRO A 63 -10.92 3.59 -17.64
CA PRO A 63 -11.10 4.96 -17.19
C PRO A 63 -10.43 5.96 -18.14
N ASP A 64 -11.08 7.06 -18.44
CA ASP A 64 -10.51 8.18 -19.22
C ASP A 64 -9.43 8.90 -18.41
N LYS A 65 -9.67 9.05 -17.10
CA LYS A 65 -8.76 9.68 -16.13
C LYS A 65 -8.05 8.67 -15.22
N GLY A 66 -7.90 7.42 -15.66
CA GLY A 66 -7.19 6.38 -14.91
C GLY A 66 -5.67 6.56 -14.95
N SER A 67 -4.98 5.77 -14.13
CA SER A 67 -3.52 5.69 -14.15
C SER A 67 -3.01 5.17 -15.50
N GLU A 68 -1.76 5.48 -15.84
CA GLU A 68 -1.09 4.91 -17.01
C GLU A 68 -1.06 3.37 -16.92
N LYS A 69 -0.88 2.82 -15.71
CA LYS A 69 -0.88 1.38 -15.44
C LYS A 69 -2.23 0.75 -15.82
N VAL A 70 -3.36 1.28 -15.35
CA VAL A 70 -4.70 0.75 -15.69
C VAL A 70 -4.96 0.85 -17.20
N THR A 71 -4.53 1.92 -17.84
CA THR A 71 -4.62 2.05 -19.30
C THR A 71 -3.86 0.93 -19.99
N GLN A 72 -2.62 0.64 -19.55
CA GLN A 72 -1.82 -0.45 -20.12
C GLN A 72 -2.42 -1.83 -19.82
N LEU A 73 -2.99 -2.03 -18.63
CA LEU A 73 -3.69 -3.27 -18.27
C LEU A 73 -4.87 -3.55 -19.20
N ALA A 74 -5.68 -2.55 -19.51
CA ALA A 74 -6.80 -2.70 -20.44
C ALA A 74 -6.33 -3.01 -21.87
N ILE A 75 -5.23 -2.41 -22.32
CA ILE A 75 -4.59 -2.72 -23.63
C ILE A 75 -4.07 -4.16 -23.64
N ASN A 76 -3.42 -4.59 -22.56
CA ASN A 76 -2.91 -5.96 -22.45
C ASN A 76 -4.06 -6.98 -22.38
N LEU A 77 -5.15 -6.67 -21.67
CA LEU A 77 -6.37 -7.52 -21.69
C LEU A 77 -6.91 -7.66 -23.11
N LYS A 78 -7.05 -6.56 -23.85
CA LYS A 78 -7.49 -6.62 -25.26
C LYS A 78 -6.61 -7.57 -26.06
N LYS A 79 -5.29 -7.43 -25.96
CA LYS A 79 -4.33 -8.28 -26.67
C LYS A 79 -4.51 -9.76 -26.27
N SER A 80 -4.50 -10.06 -24.99
CA SER A 80 -4.58 -11.45 -24.48
C SER A 80 -5.90 -12.13 -24.83
N ILE A 81 -7.03 -11.42 -24.69
CA ILE A 81 -8.33 -12.00 -25.02
C ILE A 81 -8.49 -12.21 -26.54
N SER A 82 -7.95 -11.30 -27.36
CA SER A 82 -7.98 -11.45 -28.82
C SER A 82 -7.08 -12.60 -29.30
N GLU A 83 -5.91 -12.80 -28.68
CA GLU A 83 -5.03 -13.95 -28.95
C GLU A 83 -5.66 -15.27 -28.51
N LEU A 84 -6.29 -15.29 -27.33
CA LEU A 84 -6.93 -16.46 -26.77
C LEU A 84 -8.12 -16.94 -27.62
N THR A 85 -8.95 -16.00 -28.09
CA THR A 85 -10.20 -16.28 -28.78
C THR A 85 -10.09 -16.31 -30.30
N GLY A 86 -9.02 -15.72 -30.86
CA GLY A 86 -8.89 -15.47 -32.30
C GLY A 86 -9.79 -14.35 -32.85
N VAL A 87 -10.45 -13.56 -31.96
CA VAL A 87 -11.39 -12.50 -32.32
C VAL A 87 -10.87 -11.14 -31.86
N ASP A 88 -10.94 -10.11 -32.71
CA ASP A 88 -10.49 -8.77 -32.34
C ASP A 88 -11.53 -8.04 -31.47
N PHE A 89 -11.15 -7.70 -30.25
CA PHE A 89 -11.94 -6.90 -29.32
C PHE A 89 -11.62 -5.42 -29.46
N SER A 90 -12.64 -4.56 -29.37
CA SER A 90 -12.42 -3.12 -29.36
C SER A 90 -12.15 -2.62 -27.94
N ILE A 91 -11.41 -1.51 -27.82
CA ILE A 91 -11.15 -0.82 -26.54
C ILE A 91 -11.50 0.66 -26.68
N LYS A 92 -12.13 1.24 -25.65
CA LYS A 92 -12.46 2.66 -25.52
C LYS A 92 -12.18 3.17 -24.12
N SER A 93 -12.09 4.50 -23.96
CA SER A 93 -12.23 5.11 -22.63
C SER A 93 -13.71 5.13 -22.22
N ASP A 94 -13.96 5.35 -20.94
CA ASP A 94 -15.31 5.47 -20.37
C ASP A 94 -15.97 6.84 -20.67
N PHE A 95 -15.30 7.72 -21.43
CA PHE A 95 -15.88 8.96 -21.89
C PHE A 95 -17.11 8.68 -22.75
N VAL A 96 -18.25 9.29 -22.38
CA VAL A 96 -19.52 9.12 -23.05
C VAL A 96 -19.80 10.33 -23.94
N MET A 97 -19.99 10.07 -25.24
CA MET A 97 -20.38 11.13 -26.17
C MET A 97 -21.83 11.57 -25.94
N PRO A 98 -22.19 12.84 -26.18
CA PRO A 98 -23.59 13.28 -26.15
C PRO A 98 -24.45 12.35 -27.03
N ASN A 99 -25.54 11.81 -26.45
CA ASN A 99 -26.47 10.83 -27.08
C ASN A 99 -25.95 9.39 -27.25
N GLU A 100 -24.77 9.03 -26.75
CA GLU A 100 -24.33 7.64 -26.67
C GLU A 100 -25.11 6.93 -25.55
N LYS A 101 -25.80 5.82 -25.88
CA LYS A 101 -26.45 4.96 -24.89
C LYS A 101 -25.46 3.90 -24.45
N VAL A 102 -25.15 3.87 -23.15
CA VAL A 102 -24.19 2.93 -22.58
C VAL A 102 -24.82 1.90 -21.65
N ASP A 103 -26.06 2.13 -21.20
CA ASP A 103 -26.71 1.26 -20.23
C ASP A 103 -26.89 -0.18 -20.74
N ASP A 104 -27.32 -0.34 -21.99
CA ASP A 104 -27.55 -1.64 -22.64
C ASP A 104 -26.32 -2.18 -23.40
N ALA A 105 -25.19 -1.46 -23.37
CA ALA A 105 -23.99 -1.86 -24.10
C ALA A 105 -23.30 -3.06 -23.42
N TYR A 106 -22.78 -3.99 -24.21
CA TYR A 106 -21.93 -5.08 -23.73
C TYR A 106 -20.51 -4.59 -23.49
N GLU A 107 -20.10 -4.49 -22.22
CA GLU A 107 -18.83 -3.88 -21.82
C GLU A 107 -18.08 -4.71 -20.79
N ILE A 108 -16.76 -4.90 -21.02
CA ILE A 108 -15.81 -5.36 -20.01
C ILE A 108 -15.18 -4.12 -19.41
N LEU A 109 -15.54 -3.82 -18.16
CA LEU A 109 -15.11 -2.64 -17.41
C LEU A 109 -13.83 -2.95 -16.65
N VAL A 110 -12.73 -2.31 -17.01
CA VAL A 110 -11.42 -2.52 -16.38
C VAL A 110 -11.06 -1.36 -15.46
N GLY A 111 -10.92 -1.64 -14.17
CA GLY A 111 -10.59 -0.64 -13.16
C GLY A 111 -11.77 0.28 -12.81
N ALA A 112 -11.44 1.47 -12.27
CA ALA A 112 -12.41 2.44 -11.78
C ALA A 112 -13.03 3.27 -12.92
N THR A 113 -13.88 2.65 -13.74
CA THR A 113 -14.60 3.38 -14.79
C THR A 113 -15.74 4.23 -14.20
N ASN A 114 -16.26 5.16 -14.99
CA ASN A 114 -17.41 5.99 -14.60
C ASN A 114 -18.77 5.27 -14.70
N ARG A 115 -18.78 3.96 -14.94
CA ARG A 115 -20.00 3.16 -14.96
C ARG A 115 -20.45 2.85 -13.51
N PRO A 116 -21.77 2.90 -13.23
CA PRO A 116 -22.30 2.61 -11.89
C PRO A 116 -21.92 1.19 -11.42
N GLU A 117 -21.80 0.22 -12.31
CA GLU A 117 -21.41 -1.15 -12.00
C GLU A 117 -19.96 -1.21 -11.46
N SER A 118 -19.03 -0.42 -12.03
CA SER A 118 -17.67 -0.31 -11.48
C SER A 118 -17.66 0.32 -10.10
N ALA A 119 -18.48 1.34 -9.87
CA ALA A 119 -18.58 2.00 -8.57
C ALA A 119 -19.13 1.03 -7.51
N ALA A 120 -20.22 0.30 -7.82
CA ALA A 120 -20.82 -0.70 -6.94
C ALA A 120 -19.88 -1.89 -6.66
N ALA A 121 -19.09 -2.32 -7.65
CA ALA A 121 -18.12 -3.40 -7.45
C ALA A 121 -16.93 -3.00 -6.56
N ARG A 122 -16.61 -1.71 -6.51
CA ARG A 122 -15.52 -1.17 -5.67
C ARG A 122 -15.93 -0.90 -4.23
N GLU A 123 -17.22 -0.86 -3.94
CA GLU A 123 -17.70 -0.57 -2.60
C GLU A 123 -17.15 -1.59 -1.59
N GLY A 124 -16.48 -1.10 -0.55
CA GLY A 124 -15.87 -1.91 0.49
C GLY A 124 -14.63 -2.72 0.07
N LEU A 125 -14.03 -2.48 -1.12
CA LEU A 125 -12.74 -3.07 -1.44
C LEU A 125 -11.62 -2.40 -0.66
N THR A 126 -10.79 -3.23 -0.04
CA THR A 126 -9.49 -2.79 0.46
C THR A 126 -8.45 -2.75 -0.67
N VAL A 127 -7.29 -2.19 -0.41
CA VAL A 127 -6.18 -2.11 -1.38
C VAL A 127 -5.73 -3.46 -1.92
N ASN A 128 -5.96 -4.55 -1.18
CA ASN A 128 -5.54 -5.91 -1.52
C ASN A 128 -6.64 -6.75 -2.17
N ASP A 129 -7.84 -6.22 -2.28
CA ASP A 129 -8.99 -6.96 -2.78
C ASP A 129 -9.19 -6.73 -4.26
N TYR A 130 -9.92 -7.65 -4.90
CA TYR A 130 -10.43 -7.43 -6.24
C TYR A 130 -11.78 -8.13 -6.45
N VAL A 131 -12.49 -7.67 -7.48
CA VAL A 131 -13.79 -8.22 -7.90
C VAL A 131 -13.75 -8.53 -9.39
N ILE A 132 -14.34 -9.69 -9.73
CA ILE A 132 -14.77 -10.04 -11.09
C ILE A 132 -16.27 -10.29 -10.99
N ARG A 133 -17.09 -9.42 -11.58
CA ARG A 133 -18.56 -9.47 -11.44
C ARG A 133 -19.25 -9.30 -12.77
N ALA A 134 -20.21 -10.17 -13.03
CA ALA A 134 -21.14 -10.05 -14.14
C ALA A 134 -22.45 -9.40 -13.67
N VAL A 135 -22.82 -8.28 -14.26
CA VAL A 135 -24.06 -7.53 -13.94
C VAL A 135 -24.71 -7.09 -15.23
N GLY A 136 -25.86 -7.69 -15.56
CA GLY A 136 -26.54 -7.43 -16.83
C GLY A 136 -25.58 -7.64 -18.02
N ASN A 137 -25.42 -6.61 -18.85
CA ASN A 137 -24.51 -6.65 -20.01
C ASN A 137 -23.09 -6.18 -19.68
N LYS A 138 -22.71 -6.10 -18.40
CA LYS A 138 -21.38 -5.65 -17.96
C LYS A 138 -20.62 -6.78 -17.29
N ILE A 139 -19.32 -6.83 -17.56
CA ILE A 139 -18.35 -7.63 -16.81
C ILE A 139 -17.39 -6.64 -16.16
N VAL A 140 -17.39 -6.57 -14.85
CA VAL A 140 -16.52 -5.68 -14.09
C VAL A 140 -15.29 -6.43 -13.61
N ILE A 141 -14.10 -5.88 -13.87
CA ILE A 141 -12.80 -6.41 -13.45
C ILE A 141 -12.06 -5.26 -12.76
N VAL A 142 -12.07 -5.24 -11.43
CA VAL A 142 -11.55 -4.12 -10.67
C VAL A 142 -10.89 -4.57 -9.37
N GLY A 143 -9.74 -3.99 -9.04
CA GLY A 143 -9.08 -4.15 -7.75
C GLY A 143 -9.12 -2.89 -6.91
N GLY A 144 -8.82 -3.01 -5.63
CA GLY A 144 -8.60 -1.88 -4.73
C GLY A 144 -7.38 -1.04 -5.10
N CYS A 145 -6.44 -1.61 -5.87
CA CYS A 145 -5.34 -0.90 -6.54
C CYS A 145 -5.07 -1.49 -7.93
N ASP A 146 -4.18 -0.84 -8.70
CA ASP A 146 -3.86 -1.26 -10.08
C ASP A 146 -3.29 -2.68 -10.14
N MET A 147 -2.49 -3.09 -9.16
CA MET A 147 -1.93 -4.43 -9.10
C MET A 147 -3.01 -5.49 -8.85
N MET A 148 -3.99 -5.21 -8.00
CA MET A 148 -5.12 -6.11 -7.79
C MET A 148 -6.02 -6.16 -9.01
N THR A 149 -6.16 -5.07 -9.76
CA THR A 149 -6.80 -5.09 -11.09
C THR A 149 -6.05 -5.99 -12.08
N GLU A 150 -4.72 -5.99 -12.05
CA GLU A 150 -3.89 -6.91 -12.85
C GLU A 150 -4.12 -8.38 -12.47
N ARG A 151 -4.18 -8.70 -11.17
CA ARG A 151 -4.52 -10.05 -10.69
C ARG A 151 -5.91 -10.47 -11.15
N ALA A 152 -6.90 -9.60 -10.96
CA ALA A 152 -8.27 -9.85 -11.43
C ALA A 152 -8.34 -10.15 -12.94
N ILE A 153 -7.55 -9.44 -13.75
CA ILE A 153 -7.44 -9.70 -15.20
C ILE A 153 -6.84 -11.09 -15.47
N LYS A 154 -5.79 -11.48 -14.77
CA LYS A 154 -5.17 -12.81 -14.91
C LYS A 154 -6.16 -13.91 -14.58
N ASP A 155 -6.91 -13.76 -13.48
CA ASP A 155 -7.91 -14.73 -13.06
C ASP A 155 -9.10 -14.77 -14.04
N PHE A 156 -9.61 -13.62 -14.49
CA PHE A 156 -10.63 -13.56 -15.53
C PHE A 156 -10.22 -14.32 -16.80
N LEU A 157 -8.99 -14.09 -17.29
CA LEU A 157 -8.49 -14.80 -18.46
C LEU A 157 -8.38 -16.32 -18.24
N SER A 158 -8.05 -16.76 -17.02
CA SER A 158 -7.97 -18.17 -16.67
C SER A 158 -9.34 -18.90 -16.69
N MET A 159 -10.44 -18.16 -16.54
CA MET A 159 -11.79 -18.70 -16.60
C MET A 159 -12.26 -18.98 -18.05
N LEU A 160 -11.59 -18.38 -19.02
CA LEU A 160 -11.95 -18.49 -20.42
C LEU A 160 -11.18 -19.65 -21.07
N SER A 161 -11.88 -20.55 -21.73
CA SER A 161 -11.26 -21.66 -22.49
C SER A 161 -12.04 -21.95 -23.77
N SER A 162 -11.39 -22.61 -24.72
CA SER A 162 -12.03 -23.09 -25.93
C SER A 162 -13.06 -24.20 -25.61
N GLU A 163 -12.87 -24.95 -24.52
CA GLU A 163 -13.79 -26.02 -24.08
C GLU A 163 -15.13 -25.46 -23.64
N ASN A 164 -15.16 -24.29 -22.99
CA ASN A 164 -16.40 -23.61 -22.60
C ASN A 164 -16.89 -22.58 -23.64
N GLY A 165 -16.29 -22.53 -24.83
CA GLY A 165 -16.62 -21.56 -25.87
C GLY A 165 -16.30 -20.10 -25.49
N PHE A 166 -15.30 -19.88 -24.65
CA PHE A 166 -14.91 -18.56 -24.13
C PHE A 166 -16.07 -17.82 -23.44
N LYS A 167 -16.84 -18.56 -22.64
CA LYS A 167 -17.96 -18.04 -21.86
C LYS A 167 -17.54 -17.80 -20.41
N LEU A 168 -18.16 -16.80 -19.81
CA LEU A 168 -18.13 -16.60 -18.37
C LEU A 168 -19.42 -17.21 -17.77
N ALA A 169 -19.31 -17.94 -16.68
CA ALA A 169 -20.48 -18.54 -16.04
C ALA A 169 -21.49 -17.45 -15.61
N GLY A 170 -22.77 -17.73 -15.85
CA GLY A 170 -23.85 -16.84 -15.45
C GLY A 170 -23.85 -16.62 -13.94
N GLY A 171 -24.08 -15.37 -13.52
CA GLY A 171 -24.03 -15.01 -12.10
C GLY A 171 -22.64 -14.97 -11.49
N THR A 172 -21.57 -14.92 -12.30
CA THR A 172 -20.20 -14.73 -11.79
C THR A 172 -20.13 -13.49 -10.90
N ASP A 173 -19.82 -13.70 -9.62
CA ASP A 173 -19.55 -12.66 -8.63
C ASP A 173 -18.43 -13.15 -7.71
N ILE A 174 -17.20 -12.87 -8.10
CA ILE A 174 -16.01 -13.30 -7.38
C ILE A 174 -15.43 -12.07 -6.70
N LYS A 175 -15.43 -12.07 -5.38
CA LYS A 175 -14.70 -11.12 -4.56
C LYS A 175 -13.57 -11.88 -3.89
N VAL A 176 -12.34 -11.47 -4.13
CA VAL A 176 -11.17 -11.98 -3.44
C VAL A 176 -10.74 -10.95 -2.42
N GLU A 177 -10.79 -11.35 -1.16
CA GLU A 177 -10.31 -10.58 -0.03
C GLU A 177 -8.98 -11.18 0.42
N VAL A 178 -7.94 -10.37 0.42
CA VAL A 178 -6.61 -10.80 0.86
C VAL A 178 -6.35 -10.21 2.23
N GLU A 179 -6.39 -11.06 3.25
CA GLU A 179 -6.00 -10.66 4.60
C GLU A 179 -4.53 -10.22 4.60
N ARG A 180 -4.26 -9.07 5.22
CA ARG A 180 -2.88 -8.63 5.47
C ARG A 180 -2.35 -9.33 6.69
N GLY A 181 -1.09 -9.74 6.59
CA GLY A 181 -0.33 -10.15 7.74
C GLY A 181 0.14 -8.98 8.61
N ASP A 182 0.87 -9.31 9.66
CA ASP A 182 1.29 -8.33 10.67
C ASP A 182 2.53 -7.52 10.24
N TYR A 183 3.27 -7.99 9.21
CA TYR A 183 4.56 -7.39 8.82
C TYR A 183 4.51 -6.81 7.42
N ILE A 184 4.01 -5.57 7.32
CA ILE A 184 3.96 -4.83 6.06
C ILE A 184 5.15 -3.87 6.00
N VAL A 185 5.93 -3.93 4.93
CA VAL A 185 7.12 -3.12 4.74
C VAL A 185 7.16 -2.45 3.38
N ALA A 186 7.79 -1.28 3.34
CA ALA A 186 8.15 -0.60 2.10
C ALA A 186 9.63 -0.84 1.78
N LEU A 187 9.92 -1.10 0.52
CA LEU A 187 11.25 -1.29 -0.01
C LEU A 187 11.54 -0.31 -1.15
N THR A 188 12.72 0.29 -1.14
CA THR A 188 13.18 1.14 -2.23
C THR A 188 14.03 0.32 -3.20
N ASN A 189 13.41 -0.19 -4.29
CA ASN A 189 14.08 -1.03 -5.29
C ASN A 189 14.83 -0.16 -6.32
N GLN A 190 16.14 -0.02 -6.14
CA GLN A 190 16.99 0.77 -7.03
C GLN A 190 17.25 0.11 -8.38
N GLY A 191 17.14 -1.20 -8.48
CA GLY A 191 17.28 -1.93 -9.75
C GLY A 191 16.15 -1.65 -10.72
N ALA A 192 14.94 -1.59 -10.20
CA ALA A 192 13.72 -1.35 -10.97
C ALA A 192 13.21 0.10 -10.90
N SER A 193 13.79 0.97 -10.07
CA SER A 193 13.26 2.32 -9.76
C SER A 193 11.82 2.26 -9.26
N LEU A 194 11.53 1.36 -8.32
CA LEU A 194 10.21 1.14 -7.76
C LEU A 194 10.22 1.40 -6.25
N LEU A 195 9.17 2.05 -5.78
CA LEU A 195 8.71 1.91 -4.40
C LEU A 195 7.80 0.68 -4.38
N GLU A 196 8.12 -0.29 -3.53
CA GLU A 196 7.39 -1.55 -3.44
C GLU A 196 6.97 -1.81 -2.00
N ILE A 197 5.72 -2.20 -1.80
CA ILE A 197 5.17 -2.57 -0.50
C ILE A 197 4.93 -4.07 -0.50
N TYR A 198 5.46 -4.73 0.51
CA TYR A 198 5.36 -6.19 0.66
C TYR A 198 4.73 -6.56 1.99
N ASP A 199 3.94 -7.61 1.98
CA ASP A 199 3.57 -8.37 3.17
C ASP A 199 4.60 -9.50 3.35
N ILE A 200 5.47 -9.35 4.33
CA ILE A 200 6.55 -10.29 4.59
C ILE A 200 6.23 -11.29 5.72
N THR A 201 4.97 -11.37 6.14
CA THR A 201 4.53 -12.22 7.25
C THR A 201 4.89 -13.69 7.01
N GLU A 202 4.74 -14.17 5.77
CA GLU A 202 5.09 -15.53 5.35
C GLU A 202 6.58 -15.70 4.99
N GLY A 203 7.42 -14.69 5.21
CA GLY A 203 8.84 -14.76 4.87
C GLY A 203 9.14 -14.77 3.38
N LYS A 204 8.29 -14.15 2.56
CA LYS A 204 8.41 -14.09 1.11
C LYS A 204 8.67 -12.67 0.62
N LEU A 205 9.39 -12.57 -0.50
CA LEU A 205 9.69 -11.29 -1.16
C LEU A 205 9.61 -11.49 -2.67
N ASP A 206 8.40 -11.81 -3.15
CA ASP A 206 8.07 -12.13 -4.52
C ASP A 206 6.70 -11.51 -4.93
N GLU A 207 6.20 -11.85 -6.13
CA GLU A 207 4.91 -11.34 -6.62
C GLU A 207 3.72 -11.72 -5.71
N SER A 208 3.80 -12.85 -4.99
CA SER A 208 2.69 -13.29 -4.12
C SER A 208 2.57 -12.46 -2.85
N SER A 209 3.67 -11.89 -2.39
CA SER A 209 3.75 -11.03 -1.20
C SER A 209 3.73 -9.52 -1.54
N LEU A 210 3.84 -9.15 -2.82
CA LEU A 210 3.77 -7.75 -3.26
C LEU A 210 2.34 -7.21 -3.09
N VAL A 211 2.21 -6.16 -2.30
CA VAL A 211 0.92 -5.49 -1.97
C VAL A 211 0.65 -4.31 -2.89
N TRP A 212 1.69 -3.52 -3.19
CA TRP A 212 1.57 -2.31 -3.98
C TRP A 212 2.93 -1.89 -4.53
N SER A 213 2.93 -1.19 -5.67
CA SER A 213 4.15 -0.60 -6.21
C SER A 213 3.89 0.71 -6.94
N TYR A 214 4.90 1.59 -6.92
CA TYR A 214 4.88 2.86 -7.62
C TYR A 214 6.17 3.06 -8.41
N LYS A 215 6.07 3.35 -9.71
CA LYS A 215 7.23 3.60 -10.58
C LYS A 215 7.72 5.04 -10.39
N MET A 216 8.96 5.17 -9.95
CA MET A 216 9.62 6.47 -9.85
C MET A 216 10.10 6.95 -11.22
N PRO A 217 10.04 8.26 -11.50
CA PRO A 217 10.47 8.80 -12.79
C PRO A 217 12.01 8.75 -12.98
N TYR A 218 12.74 8.66 -11.87
CA TYR A 218 14.20 8.64 -11.87
C TYR A 218 14.76 7.44 -11.12
N TYR A 219 16.04 7.14 -11.35
CA TYR A 219 16.78 6.06 -10.68
C TYR A 219 17.19 6.42 -9.24
N ASN A 220 17.74 5.45 -8.52
CA ASN A 220 18.24 5.58 -7.14
C ASN A 220 17.19 6.07 -6.15
N ILE A 221 16.03 5.42 -6.12
CA ILE A 221 15.09 5.63 -5.03
C ILE A 221 15.77 5.33 -3.70
N ALA A 222 15.73 6.30 -2.75
CA ALA A 222 16.55 6.25 -1.55
C ALA A 222 15.72 6.25 -0.26
N GLY A 223 14.61 6.96 -0.20
CA GLY A 223 13.77 7.05 0.99
C GLY A 223 12.30 7.07 0.67
N THR A 224 11.51 6.52 1.59
CA THR A 224 10.05 6.51 1.52
C THR A 224 9.44 6.56 2.91
N LYS A 225 8.20 7.05 3.03
CA LYS A 225 7.35 6.98 4.22
C LYS A 225 5.89 6.95 3.84
N LEU A 226 5.08 6.28 4.66
CA LEU A 226 3.63 6.44 4.67
C LEU A 226 3.28 7.54 5.68
N ARG A 227 2.39 8.46 5.29
CA ARG A 227 1.84 9.47 6.20
C ARG A 227 0.35 9.66 5.95
N HIS A 228 -0.34 10.13 6.95
CA HIS A 228 -1.72 10.55 6.81
C HIS A 228 -1.77 12.08 6.63
N SER A 229 -2.46 12.51 5.59
CA SER A 229 -2.75 13.93 5.32
C SER A 229 -4.24 14.18 5.53
N GLU A 230 -4.61 15.24 6.25
CA GLU A 230 -6.03 15.60 6.41
C GLU A 230 -6.71 15.91 5.07
N GLU A 231 -5.97 16.44 4.10
CA GLU A 231 -6.49 16.81 2.78
C GLU A 231 -6.60 15.62 1.82
N HIS A 232 -5.65 14.66 1.88
CA HIS A 232 -5.49 13.63 0.85
C HIS A 232 -5.65 12.20 1.37
N GLY A 233 -5.90 12.02 2.69
CA GLY A 233 -5.85 10.69 3.31
C GLY A 233 -4.42 10.15 3.37
N ASP A 234 -4.26 8.84 3.22
CA ASP A 234 -2.94 8.22 3.24
C ASP A 234 -2.13 8.55 1.99
N VAL A 235 -0.88 8.94 2.20
CA VAL A 235 0.05 9.33 1.14
C VAL A 235 1.40 8.63 1.30
N ALA A 236 1.94 8.15 0.18
CA ALA A 236 3.30 7.66 0.11
C ALA A 236 4.23 8.80 -0.31
N LEU A 237 5.26 9.03 0.50
CA LEU A 237 6.34 9.96 0.21
C LEU A 237 7.53 9.19 -0.36
N ALA A 238 8.19 9.72 -1.37
CA ALA A 238 9.41 9.10 -1.90
C ALA A 238 10.40 10.15 -2.42
N VAL A 239 11.70 9.81 -2.33
CA VAL A 239 12.79 10.56 -2.95
C VAL A 239 13.66 9.65 -3.79
N CYS A 240 14.22 10.18 -4.86
CA CYS A 240 15.18 9.46 -5.69
C CYS A 240 16.23 10.40 -6.30
N GLY A 241 17.19 9.83 -6.99
CA GLY A 241 18.22 10.58 -7.74
C GLY A 241 17.63 11.72 -8.57
N ALA A 242 18.48 12.55 -9.15
CA ALA A 242 18.09 13.74 -9.91
C ALA A 242 17.37 14.83 -9.08
N SER A 243 17.64 14.91 -7.78
CA SER A 243 17.05 15.90 -6.87
C SER A 243 15.53 15.87 -6.79
N TYR A 244 14.93 14.68 -6.94
CA TYR A 244 13.48 14.49 -7.01
C TYR A 244 12.89 14.04 -5.68
N GLY A 245 11.74 14.61 -5.34
CA GLY A 245 10.88 14.16 -4.25
C GLY A 245 9.40 14.26 -4.65
N CYS A 246 8.58 13.32 -4.16
CA CYS A 246 7.15 13.31 -4.46
C CYS A 246 6.29 12.83 -3.29
N MET A 247 5.01 13.18 -3.38
CA MET A 247 3.90 12.69 -2.59
C MET A 247 2.85 12.13 -3.55
N VAL A 248 2.46 10.88 -3.34
CA VAL A 248 1.43 10.21 -4.12
C VAL A 248 0.32 9.69 -3.20
N SER A 249 -0.92 9.68 -3.66
CA SER A 249 -2.02 9.08 -2.90
C SER A 249 -1.79 7.58 -2.71
N TYR A 250 -2.05 7.07 -1.52
CA TYR A 250 -1.97 5.64 -1.25
C TYR A 250 -3.37 5.12 -0.89
N PRO A 251 -3.85 4.05 -1.54
CA PRO A 251 -3.17 3.23 -2.53
C PRO A 251 -3.41 3.62 -4.00
N ALA A 252 -4.10 4.72 -4.28
CA ALA A 252 -4.52 5.07 -5.64
C ALA A 252 -3.34 5.34 -6.59
N GLY A 253 -2.18 5.79 -6.07
CA GLY A 253 -0.99 6.03 -6.88
C GLY A 253 -1.04 7.33 -7.69
N GLU A 254 -1.94 8.27 -7.36
CA GLU A 254 -2.01 9.57 -8.03
C GLU A 254 -0.90 10.50 -7.54
N LEU A 255 -0.17 11.12 -8.45
CA LEU A 255 0.84 12.11 -8.11
C LEU A 255 0.17 13.39 -7.61
N LEU A 256 0.28 13.65 -6.31
CA LEU A 256 -0.32 14.82 -5.64
C LEU A 256 0.62 16.02 -5.64
N TRP A 257 1.90 15.78 -5.34
CA TRP A 257 2.93 16.81 -5.27
C TRP A 257 4.29 16.25 -5.69
N TYR A 258 5.14 17.10 -6.30
CA TYR A 258 6.53 16.77 -6.54
C TYR A 258 7.43 18.01 -6.62
N THR A 259 8.74 17.76 -6.48
CA THR A 259 9.82 18.72 -6.74
C THR A 259 10.98 18.06 -7.47
N GLU A 260 11.66 18.80 -8.33
CA GLU A 260 12.97 18.49 -8.91
C GLU A 260 14.06 19.42 -8.33
N ALA A 261 13.70 20.16 -7.28
CA ALA A 261 14.57 21.10 -6.59
C ALA A 261 15.01 20.60 -5.19
N ALA A 262 14.84 19.34 -4.85
CA ALA A 262 15.49 18.74 -3.70
C ALA A 262 17.01 18.78 -3.93
N ALA A 263 17.85 19.14 -3.01
CA ALA A 263 19.31 19.19 -3.23
C ALA A 263 19.86 17.84 -3.74
N ASN A 264 21.12 17.81 -4.15
CA ASN A 264 21.71 16.64 -4.77
C ASN A 264 21.70 15.41 -3.85
N ASN A 265 21.33 14.25 -4.39
CA ASN A 265 21.27 12.95 -3.71
C ASN A 265 20.36 12.94 -2.46
N PRO A 266 19.03 13.15 -2.63
CA PRO A 266 18.08 13.10 -1.53
C PRO A 266 17.93 11.69 -0.96
N HIS A 267 17.90 11.56 0.37
CA HIS A 267 17.87 10.30 1.11
C HIS A 267 16.65 10.12 2.00
N SER A 268 16.00 11.19 2.39
CA SER A 268 14.83 11.13 3.27
C SER A 268 13.86 12.26 2.97
N ILE A 269 12.58 12.00 3.17
CA ILE A 269 11.49 12.94 3.00
C ILE A 269 10.55 12.82 4.18
N GLU A 270 9.94 13.91 4.62
CA GLU A 270 8.94 13.96 5.67
C GLU A 270 7.85 14.97 5.36
N LEU A 271 6.59 14.61 5.61
CA LEU A 271 5.44 15.50 5.57
C LEU A 271 5.04 15.86 6.99
N MET A 272 5.05 17.15 7.32
CA MET A 272 4.60 17.66 8.60
C MET A 272 3.09 18.00 8.57
N PRO A 273 2.39 17.99 9.71
CA PRO A 273 0.95 18.25 9.78
C PRO A 273 0.53 19.61 9.20
N ASN A 274 1.43 20.60 9.21
CA ASN A 274 1.18 21.92 8.62
C ASN A 274 1.31 21.99 7.09
N GLY A 275 1.47 20.86 6.40
CA GLY A 275 1.60 20.78 4.94
C GLY A 275 3.01 21.14 4.42
N VAL A 276 4.01 21.24 5.27
CA VAL A 276 5.41 21.44 4.85
C VAL A 276 6.08 20.10 4.65
N ILE A 277 6.75 19.92 3.52
CA ILE A 277 7.61 18.77 3.23
C ILE A 277 9.07 19.16 3.45
N ALA A 278 9.80 18.31 4.20
CA ALA A 278 11.24 18.41 4.38
C ALA A 278 11.96 17.30 3.63
N ILE A 279 13.04 17.62 2.91
CA ILE A 279 13.88 16.65 2.19
C ILE A 279 15.35 16.82 2.63
N ALA A 280 15.93 15.74 3.16
CA ALA A 280 17.35 15.65 3.50
C ALA A 280 18.15 15.11 2.31
N SER A 281 19.21 15.82 1.92
CA SER A 281 20.04 15.51 0.76
C SER A 281 21.51 15.41 1.15
N SER A 282 22.11 14.21 1.00
CA SER A 282 23.44 13.91 1.56
C SER A 282 24.57 14.70 0.88
N THR A 283 24.79 14.49 -0.41
CA THR A 283 25.83 15.25 -1.13
C THR A 283 25.44 16.69 -1.40
N GLY A 284 24.15 17.02 -1.26
CA GLY A 284 23.67 18.39 -1.22
C GLY A 284 24.06 19.13 0.07
N GLY A 285 24.26 18.39 1.15
CA GLY A 285 24.69 18.94 2.44
C GLY A 285 23.65 19.84 3.12
N GLU A 286 22.37 19.59 2.87
CA GLU A 286 21.28 20.44 3.39
C GLU A 286 19.95 19.70 3.53
N VAL A 287 19.06 20.30 4.32
CA VAL A 287 17.63 19.96 4.36
C VAL A 287 16.86 21.11 3.72
N ARG A 288 16.05 20.79 2.70
CA ARG A 288 15.18 21.76 2.02
C ARG A 288 13.73 21.55 2.43
N PHE A 289 13.00 22.68 2.52
CA PHE A 289 11.62 22.72 2.93
C PHE A 289 10.74 23.25 1.79
N PHE A 290 9.60 22.63 1.57
CA PHE A 290 8.68 22.95 0.50
C PHE A 290 7.25 23.04 1.05
N THR A 291 6.40 23.86 0.44
CA THR A 291 4.97 23.88 0.70
C THR A 291 4.23 22.98 -0.30
N THR A 292 3.08 22.46 0.10
CA THR A 292 2.23 21.59 -0.73
C THR A 292 1.02 22.31 -1.34
N ASP A 293 0.98 23.65 -1.24
CA ASP A 293 -0.09 24.49 -1.80
C ASP A 293 -0.21 24.42 -3.33
N LYS A 294 0.82 23.89 -4.00
CA LYS A 294 0.86 23.66 -5.44
C LYS A 294 1.38 22.25 -5.73
N LYS A 295 0.86 21.63 -6.77
CA LYS A 295 1.30 20.31 -7.21
C LYS A 295 2.81 20.24 -7.54
N VAL A 296 3.40 21.35 -7.99
CA VAL A 296 4.82 21.42 -8.37
C VAL A 296 5.51 22.53 -7.58
N SER A 297 6.56 22.18 -6.85
CA SER A 297 7.43 23.12 -6.14
C SER A 297 8.81 23.18 -6.79
N ASN A 298 9.06 24.24 -7.56
CA ASN A 298 10.32 24.40 -8.32
C ASN A 298 11.46 25.03 -7.50
N THR A 299 11.16 25.56 -6.32
CA THR A 299 12.13 26.17 -5.40
C THR A 299 11.80 25.85 -3.96
N ALA A 300 12.80 25.64 -3.13
CA ALA A 300 12.61 25.47 -1.71
C ALA A 300 12.12 26.78 -1.06
N ALA A 301 11.16 26.68 -0.17
CA ALA A 301 10.69 27.80 0.65
C ALA A 301 11.70 28.20 1.73
N ALA A 302 12.48 27.21 2.21
CA ALA A 302 13.60 27.39 3.13
C ALA A 302 14.63 26.28 2.93
N SER A 303 15.87 26.51 3.36
CA SER A 303 16.91 25.49 3.46
C SER A 303 17.82 25.73 4.66
N ILE A 304 18.37 24.66 5.20
CA ILE A 304 19.34 24.68 6.30
C ILE A 304 20.53 23.78 5.94
N PRO A 305 21.76 24.21 6.21
CA PRO A 305 22.94 23.38 6.00
C PRO A 305 22.98 22.27 7.05
N LEU A 306 23.23 21.03 6.59
CA LEU A 306 23.46 19.86 7.42
C LEU A 306 24.36 18.90 6.64
N GLU A 307 25.63 18.79 7.07
CA GLU A 307 26.61 17.94 6.38
C GLU A 307 26.11 16.51 6.26
N ASP A 308 26.11 15.98 5.03
CA ASP A 308 25.68 14.61 4.73
C ASP A 308 24.28 14.29 5.28
N ALA A 309 23.31 15.17 5.04
CA ALA A 309 21.95 15.04 5.56
C ALA A 309 21.27 13.76 5.03
N HIS A 310 20.98 12.79 5.92
CA HIS A 310 20.48 11.47 5.55
C HIS A 310 19.08 11.14 6.06
N GLY A 311 18.60 11.79 7.10
CA GLY A 311 17.30 11.49 7.69
C GLY A 311 16.57 12.73 8.17
N VAL A 312 15.26 12.76 7.97
CA VAL A 312 14.33 13.70 8.60
C VAL A 312 13.14 12.90 9.16
N LEU A 313 12.63 13.30 10.35
CA LEU A 313 11.51 12.63 11.00
C LEU A 313 10.74 13.64 11.86
N TRP A 314 9.45 13.76 11.63
CA TRP A 314 8.57 14.58 12.47
C TRP A 314 8.28 13.89 13.80
N ASP A 315 8.43 14.61 14.89
CA ASP A 315 8.06 14.23 16.25
C ASP A 315 6.82 15.04 16.65
N GLU A 316 5.68 14.39 16.60
CA GLU A 316 4.39 15.04 16.85
C GLU A 316 4.26 15.49 18.30
N GLU A 317 4.79 14.72 19.25
CA GLU A 317 4.67 15.01 20.68
C GLU A 317 5.51 16.25 21.07
N ARG A 318 6.68 16.41 20.45
CA ARG A 318 7.57 17.53 20.71
C ARG A 318 7.37 18.70 19.75
N GLY A 319 6.59 18.50 18.69
CA GLY A 319 6.34 19.51 17.66
C GLY A 319 7.61 19.94 16.93
N VAL A 320 8.54 19.01 16.70
CA VAL A 320 9.82 19.27 16.04
C VAL A 320 10.13 18.29 14.92
N LEU A 321 10.90 18.73 13.94
CA LEU A 321 11.50 17.89 12.92
C LEU A 321 12.90 17.50 13.35
N TRP A 322 13.12 16.22 13.65
CA TRP A 322 14.46 15.67 13.83
C TRP A 322 15.15 15.51 12.48
N ALA A 323 16.45 15.80 12.45
CA ALA A 323 17.30 15.60 11.28
C ALA A 323 18.66 15.03 11.67
N ILE A 324 19.16 14.09 10.85
CA ILE A 324 20.53 13.57 10.99
C ILE A 324 21.39 13.96 9.79
N GLY A 325 22.61 14.37 10.10
CA GLY A 325 23.71 14.50 9.16
C GLY A 325 24.83 13.51 9.53
N ARG A 326 26.02 13.70 9.01
CA ARG A 326 27.17 12.78 9.14
C ARG A 326 27.40 12.29 10.57
N THR A 327 27.53 13.20 11.53
CA THR A 327 27.69 12.93 12.97
C THR A 327 26.79 13.82 13.82
N THR A 328 25.82 14.48 13.20
CA THR A 328 24.95 15.44 13.88
C THR A 328 23.52 14.91 13.93
N LEU A 329 22.94 14.83 15.12
CA LEU A 329 21.50 14.78 15.34
C LEU A 329 21.05 16.15 15.84
N THR A 330 20.03 16.71 15.22
CA THR A 330 19.46 18.01 15.64
C THR A 330 17.95 18.02 15.40
N ALA A 331 17.26 19.01 15.98
CA ALA A 331 15.82 19.18 15.81
C ALA A 331 15.46 20.62 15.47
N TYR A 332 14.39 20.80 14.71
CA TYR A 332 13.94 22.10 14.25
C TYR A 332 12.44 22.30 14.52
N GLU A 333 12.11 23.47 14.99
CA GLU A 333 10.73 23.98 14.90
C GLU A 333 10.50 24.48 13.48
N VAL A 334 9.43 24.02 12.85
CA VAL A 334 9.06 24.39 11.47
C VAL A 334 7.68 25.02 11.48
N ALA A 335 7.61 26.31 11.21
CA ALA A 335 6.36 27.06 11.15
C ALA A 335 6.02 27.46 9.72
N LEU A 336 4.73 27.41 9.37
CA LEU A 336 4.17 27.97 8.16
C LEU A 336 3.17 29.07 8.53
N SER A 337 3.46 30.32 8.16
CA SER A 337 2.57 31.46 8.38
C SER A 337 2.59 32.36 7.15
N ASP A 338 1.41 32.71 6.66
CA ASP A 338 1.23 33.57 5.48
C ASP A 338 2.03 33.09 4.24
N GLY A 339 2.10 31.77 4.06
CA GLY A 339 2.83 31.11 2.96
C GLY A 339 4.36 31.13 3.11
N LYS A 340 4.88 31.59 4.26
CA LYS A 340 6.30 31.64 4.56
C LYS A 340 6.69 30.52 5.53
N VAL A 341 7.65 29.70 5.13
CA VAL A 341 8.27 28.69 5.98
C VAL A 341 9.38 29.32 6.81
N THR A 342 9.34 29.11 8.13
CA THR A 342 10.39 29.52 9.07
C THR A 342 10.91 28.27 9.78
N VAL A 343 12.23 28.12 9.82
CA VAL A 343 12.91 26.98 10.43
C VAL A 343 13.85 27.49 11.51
N THR A 344 13.65 27.00 12.75
CA THR A 344 14.46 27.43 13.91
C THR A 344 15.05 26.22 14.60
N GLU A 345 16.37 26.13 14.70
CA GLU A 345 17.04 25.04 15.39
C GLU A 345 16.75 25.09 16.91
N LYS A 346 16.42 23.93 17.46
CA LYS A 346 16.32 23.68 18.89
C LYS A 346 17.68 23.19 19.39
N THR A 347 18.59 24.15 19.61
CA THR A 347 19.99 23.85 19.96
C THR A 347 20.13 22.99 21.21
N GLU A 348 19.18 23.07 22.14
CA GLU A 348 19.11 22.25 23.34
C GLU A 348 18.84 20.75 23.04
N LEU A 349 18.33 20.44 21.84
CA LEU A 349 18.09 19.05 21.39
C LEU A 349 19.23 18.50 20.52
N ARG A 350 20.24 19.35 20.22
CA ARG A 350 21.37 18.92 19.39
C ARG A 350 22.25 17.92 20.14
N ALA A 351 22.69 16.89 19.44
CA ALA A 351 23.60 15.86 19.96
C ALA A 351 24.61 15.43 18.89
N THR A 352 25.78 14.98 19.33
CA THR A 352 26.80 14.40 18.44
C THR A 352 26.63 12.87 18.42
N ILE A 353 26.41 12.30 17.23
CA ILE A 353 26.32 10.85 17.03
C ILE A 353 27.70 10.24 17.28
N PRO A 354 27.83 9.18 18.10
CA PRO A 354 29.14 8.65 18.52
C PRO A 354 29.98 8.02 17.42
N SER A 355 29.36 7.68 16.26
CA SER A 355 30.08 7.11 15.11
C SER A 355 29.72 7.84 13.81
N ASP A 356 30.58 7.70 12.82
CA ASP A 356 30.53 8.41 11.54
C ASP A 356 29.57 7.74 10.53
N TRP A 357 29.18 8.47 9.49
CA TRP A 357 28.35 8.01 8.39
C TRP A 357 26.96 7.56 8.84
N SER A 358 26.16 8.47 9.39
CA SER A 358 24.76 8.14 9.68
C SER A 358 23.98 7.86 8.39
N HIS A 359 23.15 6.80 8.42
CA HIS A 359 22.42 6.32 7.25
C HIS A 359 20.92 6.39 7.39
N ASP A 360 20.40 6.24 8.61
CA ASP A 360 18.96 6.17 8.83
C ASP A 360 18.51 6.80 10.12
N LEU A 361 17.32 7.40 10.07
CA LEU A 361 16.58 7.94 11.20
C LEU A 361 15.15 7.43 11.10
N ALA A 362 14.71 6.66 12.11
CA ALA A 362 13.39 6.07 12.15
C ALA A 362 12.79 6.15 13.57
N PRO A 363 11.46 6.07 13.71
CA PRO A 363 10.83 5.96 15.03
C PRO A 363 11.11 4.59 15.65
N VAL A 364 11.11 4.54 16.99
CA VAL A 364 10.96 3.28 17.72
C VAL A 364 9.50 3.13 18.07
N TYR A 365 8.73 2.38 17.26
CA TYR A 365 7.30 2.19 17.51
C TYR A 365 7.07 1.56 18.89
N GLY A 366 6.11 2.13 19.63
CA GLY A 366 5.85 1.76 21.02
C GLY A 366 6.69 2.53 22.05
N ASN A 367 7.69 3.32 21.63
CA ASN A 367 8.49 4.16 22.51
C ASN A 367 8.70 5.57 21.92
N LYS A 368 7.83 6.51 22.27
CA LYS A 368 7.85 7.89 21.77
C LYS A 368 9.10 8.68 22.18
N ASP A 369 9.83 8.23 23.20
CA ASP A 369 11.05 8.87 23.68
C ASP A 369 12.32 8.35 23.01
N ALA A 370 12.23 7.43 22.06
CA ALA A 370 13.37 6.84 21.38
C ALA A 370 13.34 7.00 19.85
N LEU A 371 14.52 7.09 19.25
CA LEU A 371 14.76 7.07 17.81
C LEU A 371 15.74 5.96 17.45
N TRP A 372 15.49 5.27 16.35
CA TRP A 372 16.51 4.46 15.70
C TRP A 372 17.44 5.36 14.90
N ILE A 373 18.74 5.20 15.10
CA ILE A 373 19.79 5.85 14.32
C ILE A 373 20.82 4.82 13.89
N THR A 374 21.02 4.68 12.58
CA THR A 374 22.01 3.77 12.02
C THR A 374 23.19 4.55 11.45
N THR A 375 24.40 3.97 11.56
CA THR A 375 25.64 4.57 11.10
C THR A 375 26.47 3.58 10.27
N GLY A 376 27.65 3.99 9.85
CA GLY A 376 28.63 3.14 9.18
C GLY A 376 29.10 1.97 10.04
N SER A 377 28.97 2.03 11.37
CA SER A 377 29.50 1.00 12.29
C SER A 377 28.50 0.48 13.30
N HIS A 378 27.48 1.26 13.68
CA HIS A 378 26.56 0.92 14.78
C HIS A 378 25.12 1.28 14.47
N VAL A 379 24.20 0.65 15.22
CA VAL A 379 22.81 1.02 15.39
C VAL A 379 22.59 1.48 16.82
N TYR A 380 22.03 2.66 16.97
CA TYR A 380 21.69 3.25 18.27
C TYR A 380 20.18 3.37 18.45
N GLN A 381 19.75 3.21 19.70
CA GLN A 381 18.53 3.86 20.17
C GLN A 381 18.90 5.17 20.87
N PHE A 382 18.47 6.28 20.31
CA PHE A 382 18.67 7.59 20.93
C PHE A 382 17.49 7.90 21.85
N ASP A 383 17.78 8.07 23.14
CA ASP A 383 16.83 8.54 24.14
C ASP A 383 16.71 10.07 24.06
N LYS A 384 15.54 10.56 23.66
CA LYS A 384 15.25 11.98 23.43
C LYS A 384 15.30 12.82 24.72
N ASN A 385 15.00 12.21 25.87
CA ASN A 385 14.94 12.92 27.16
C ASN A 385 16.34 13.10 27.77
N SER A 386 17.11 12.02 27.85
CA SER A 386 18.48 12.05 28.36
C SER A 386 19.51 12.49 27.32
N LYS A 387 19.14 12.49 26.03
CA LYS A 387 20.00 12.76 24.87
C LYS A 387 21.21 11.82 24.79
N THR A 388 20.96 10.55 25.09
CA THR A 388 21.97 9.47 25.08
C THR A 388 21.77 8.50 23.94
N PHE A 389 22.87 8.09 23.33
CA PHE A 389 22.90 7.02 22.31
C PHE A 389 23.17 5.69 23.02
N ARG A 390 22.22 4.79 22.97
CA ARG A 390 22.28 3.48 23.63
C ARG A 390 22.58 2.38 22.62
N THR A 391 23.45 1.46 22.99
CA THR A 391 23.74 0.19 22.28
C THR A 391 23.34 -1.02 23.09
N ASP A 392 22.75 -0.83 24.28
CA ASP A 392 22.30 -1.87 25.23
C ASP A 392 20.78 -2.06 25.21
N TYR A 393 20.13 -1.78 24.07
CA TYR A 393 18.70 -2.00 23.85
C TYR A 393 18.39 -3.49 23.60
N ALA A 394 17.11 -3.85 23.62
CA ALA A 394 16.68 -5.23 23.35
C ALA A 394 17.17 -5.70 21.98
N ASP A 395 17.65 -6.95 21.90
CA ASP A 395 18.15 -7.60 20.68
C ASP A 395 19.33 -6.91 19.99
N HIS A 396 20.04 -6.02 20.70
CA HIS A 396 21.20 -5.31 20.16
C HIS A 396 22.28 -6.26 19.58
N GLU A 397 22.43 -7.46 20.13
CA GLU A 397 23.39 -8.47 19.63
C GLU A 397 23.13 -8.87 18.17
N VAL A 398 21.86 -8.77 17.72
CA VAL A 398 21.45 -9.03 16.34
C VAL A 398 21.35 -7.75 15.53
N LEU A 399 20.85 -6.67 16.13
CA LEU A 399 20.51 -5.42 15.44
C LEU A 399 21.67 -4.44 15.33
N ASP A 400 22.66 -4.45 16.27
CA ASP A 400 23.83 -3.55 16.20
C ASP A 400 24.83 -4.06 15.16
N ARG A 401 24.61 -3.68 13.91
CA ARG A 401 25.45 -4.03 12.77
C ARG A 401 25.91 -2.79 11.99
N ALA A 402 27.09 -2.92 11.39
CA ALA A 402 27.63 -1.92 10.50
C ALA A 402 26.80 -1.77 9.21
N ASN A 403 26.72 -0.53 8.72
CA ASN A 403 26.14 -0.19 7.42
C ASN A 403 24.64 -0.53 7.24
N ILE A 404 23.86 -0.63 8.31
CA ILE A 404 22.41 -0.74 8.17
C ILE A 404 21.87 0.51 7.49
N LYS A 405 21.16 0.30 6.35
CA LYS A 405 20.58 1.37 5.51
C LYS A 405 19.14 1.72 5.88
N GLY A 406 18.46 0.84 6.60
CA GLY A 406 17.11 1.04 7.10
C GLY A 406 16.80 0.06 8.21
N ILE A 407 16.10 0.54 9.24
CA ILE A 407 15.62 -0.24 10.39
C ILE A 407 14.24 0.27 10.81
N GLY A 408 13.44 -0.61 11.37
CA GLY A 408 12.19 -0.30 12.06
C GLY A 408 11.72 -1.48 12.87
N ASN A 409 10.83 -1.24 13.82
CA ASN A 409 10.19 -2.30 14.59
C ASN A 409 8.67 -2.24 14.44
N PHE A 410 8.02 -3.37 14.65
CA PHE A 410 6.58 -3.53 14.70
C PHE A 410 6.06 -3.45 16.13
N ASP A 411 4.73 -3.38 16.29
CA ASP A 411 4.08 -3.22 17.60
C ASP A 411 4.29 -4.42 18.54
N ASP A 412 4.54 -5.60 17.98
CA ASP A 412 4.86 -6.82 18.73
C ASP A 412 6.32 -6.89 19.21
N GLY A 413 7.14 -5.91 18.85
CA GLY A 413 8.58 -5.85 19.16
C GLY A 413 9.48 -6.48 18.10
N SER A 414 8.95 -7.19 17.11
CA SER A 414 9.72 -7.68 15.97
C SER A 414 10.38 -6.52 15.22
N ALA A 415 11.56 -6.74 14.64
CA ALA A 415 12.31 -5.70 13.94
C ALA A 415 12.66 -6.13 12.52
N VAL A 416 12.59 -5.19 11.58
CA VAL A 416 13.04 -5.36 10.20
C VAL A 416 14.21 -4.44 9.89
N PHE A 417 15.21 -4.94 9.19
CA PHE A 417 16.38 -4.15 8.81
C PHE A 417 16.99 -4.61 7.49
N ILE A 418 17.84 -3.76 6.92
CA ILE A 418 18.55 -4.04 5.67
C ILE A 418 19.98 -3.49 5.73
N TYR A 419 20.93 -4.31 5.28
CA TYR A 419 22.31 -3.89 5.02
C TYR A 419 22.80 -4.42 3.68
N PRO A 420 23.82 -3.79 3.05
CA PRO A 420 24.27 -4.16 1.71
C PRO A 420 24.83 -5.57 1.65
N ASP A 421 24.46 -6.33 0.61
CA ASP A 421 25.10 -7.60 0.23
C ASP A 421 26.00 -7.47 -1.01
N GLY A 422 25.98 -6.29 -1.66
CA GLY A 422 26.82 -6.00 -2.83
C GLY A 422 26.38 -6.68 -4.12
N ALA A 423 25.20 -7.30 -4.14
CA ALA A 423 24.75 -8.10 -5.31
C ALA A 423 24.51 -7.25 -6.57
N PHE A 424 24.20 -5.95 -6.46
CA PHE A 424 23.99 -5.04 -7.59
C PHE A 424 24.88 -3.79 -7.47
N LYS A 425 24.66 -2.99 -6.44
CA LYS A 425 25.51 -1.86 -6.06
C LYS A 425 26.12 -2.14 -4.69
N THR A 426 27.26 -1.55 -4.40
CA THR A 426 27.95 -1.77 -3.12
C THR A 426 27.13 -1.36 -1.88
N TRP A 427 26.02 -0.65 -2.07
CA TRP A 427 25.14 -0.15 -1.03
C TRP A 427 23.72 -0.72 -1.09
N THR A 428 23.41 -1.68 -1.98
CA THR A 428 22.10 -2.33 -2.08
C THR A 428 22.15 -3.78 -1.61
N SER A 429 20.98 -4.36 -1.36
CA SER A 429 20.80 -5.75 -0.97
C SER A 429 19.65 -6.41 -1.75
N GLN A 430 19.75 -7.71 -2.00
CA GLN A 430 18.64 -8.55 -2.44
C GLN A 430 17.81 -9.10 -1.28
N SER A 431 18.31 -8.93 -0.05
CA SER A 431 17.70 -9.50 1.15
C SER A 431 17.32 -8.41 2.15
N ILE A 432 16.24 -8.66 2.89
CA ILE A 432 15.91 -7.97 4.14
C ILE A 432 15.95 -8.99 5.28
N PHE A 433 16.01 -8.53 6.49
CA PHE A 433 16.14 -9.32 7.69
C PHE A 433 14.98 -9.01 8.63
N LEU A 434 14.25 -10.05 9.06
CA LEU A 434 13.14 -9.93 10.01
C LEU A 434 13.51 -10.69 11.30
N LEU A 435 13.78 -9.96 12.37
CA LEU A 435 13.93 -10.50 13.71
C LEU A 435 12.56 -10.52 14.39
N ARG A 436 11.96 -11.69 14.53
CA ARG A 436 10.70 -11.86 15.25
C ARG A 436 10.96 -11.84 16.75
N ASN A 437 10.02 -11.31 17.53
CA ASN A 437 10.16 -11.17 18.98
C ASN A 437 10.35 -12.47 19.77
N ASP A 438 10.02 -13.62 19.16
CA ASP A 438 10.16 -14.96 19.72
C ASP A 438 11.42 -15.72 19.24
N LYS A 439 12.30 -15.06 18.44
CA LYS A 439 13.50 -15.67 17.85
C LYS A 439 14.76 -14.97 18.29
N ALA A 440 15.82 -15.77 18.42
CA ALA A 440 17.18 -15.27 18.71
C ALA A 440 17.96 -14.84 17.45
N GLU A 441 17.50 -15.22 16.27
CA GLU A 441 18.14 -14.93 14.98
C GLU A 441 17.13 -14.36 13.99
N ALA A 442 17.60 -13.46 13.13
CA ALA A 442 16.76 -12.89 12.10
C ALA A 442 16.56 -13.87 10.92
N ASP A 443 15.32 -13.96 10.46
CA ASP A 443 14.98 -14.63 9.21
C ASP A 443 15.55 -13.80 8.04
N VAL A 444 16.20 -14.47 7.09
CA VAL A 444 16.67 -13.82 5.85
C VAL A 444 15.61 -13.99 4.78
N ILE A 445 15.02 -12.90 4.33
CA ILE A 445 13.98 -12.89 3.30
C ILE A 445 14.59 -12.32 2.02
N LYS A 446 14.75 -13.16 1.00
CA LYS A 446 15.48 -12.84 -0.23
C LYS A 446 14.55 -12.73 -1.43
N SER A 447 14.78 -11.69 -2.24
CA SER A 447 14.21 -11.55 -3.57
C SER A 447 15.17 -12.06 -4.64
N GLU A 448 14.66 -12.68 -5.69
CA GLU A 448 15.48 -13.11 -6.83
C GLU A 448 15.83 -11.93 -7.76
N THR A 449 15.02 -10.89 -7.80
CA THR A 449 15.12 -9.80 -8.77
C THR A 449 15.26 -8.40 -8.15
N GLY A 450 14.95 -8.27 -6.85
CA GLY A 450 14.98 -7.00 -6.15
C GLY A 450 16.40 -6.55 -5.82
N HIS A 451 16.62 -5.22 -5.87
CA HIS A 451 17.88 -4.56 -5.44
C HIS A 451 17.52 -3.37 -4.56
N PHE A 452 17.38 -3.64 -3.28
CA PHE A 452 16.82 -2.71 -2.31
C PHE A 452 17.89 -1.88 -1.62
N TYR A 453 17.55 -0.63 -1.32
CA TYR A 453 18.42 0.27 -0.56
C TYR A 453 17.92 0.47 0.87
N LYS A 454 16.63 0.80 1.05
CA LYS A 454 16.01 0.99 2.37
C LYS A 454 14.81 0.09 2.57
N VAL A 455 14.58 -0.29 3.81
CA VAL A 455 13.34 -0.87 4.33
C VAL A 455 12.69 0.08 5.31
N ARG A 456 11.34 0.12 5.32
CA ARG A 456 10.51 0.84 6.28
C ARG A 456 9.35 -0.04 6.72
N VAL A 457 9.03 -0.02 7.99
CA VAL A 457 7.68 -0.45 8.43
C VAL A 457 6.67 0.48 7.76
N TRP A 458 5.67 -0.11 7.12
CA TRP A 458 4.67 0.66 6.37
C TRP A 458 3.55 1.09 7.29
N ASP A 459 3.79 2.15 8.04
CA ASP A 459 2.93 2.71 9.06
C ASP A 459 2.87 4.23 8.90
N SER A 460 1.67 4.81 9.04
CA SER A 460 1.44 6.25 8.86
C SER A 460 1.71 7.07 10.12
N ARG A 461 1.86 6.41 11.27
CA ARG A 461 2.08 7.10 12.55
C ARG A 461 3.40 7.86 12.57
N TYR A 462 3.36 9.04 13.18
CA TYR A 462 4.56 9.73 13.64
C TYR A 462 5.05 9.15 14.98
N GLN A 463 6.28 9.48 15.33
CA GLN A 463 6.82 9.12 16.66
C GLN A 463 7.50 10.32 17.30
#